data_34cf97bc1d52f1e8070cdca04b869237
#
_entry.id   34cf97bc1d52f1e8070cdca04b869237
#
_cell.length_a   1.000
_cell.length_b   1.000
_cell.length_c   1.000
_cell.angle_alpha   90.00
_cell.angle_beta   90.00
_cell.angle_gamma   90.00
#
_symmetry.space_group_name_H-M   'P 1'
#
loop_
_entity.id
_entity.type
_entity.pdbx_description
1 polymer ?
#
loop_
_entity_poly.entity_id
_entity_poly.type
_entity_poly.pdbx_seq_one_letter_code
_entity_poly.pdbx_strand_id
1 'polypeptide(L)'
;MISYLNLLIGNIIPFIYTPIMLRLLGQAEYGLYGIAHSIMGYIGLLNFGIGGTIVRYLSKYRAEDNREQEARVVGLFIKIYSVVCGLILIVGFAFSANVEVYSRSLSAQEVETLRILVILMTLNTAVFLPFSVFNSIVIAYERYVFSKLVGMLSTIAAPVLNIVLLYCGFGSVGLVMASTAMNVVTYSLYTYYALCKLKIRPSFRKSEPGLLREILKFSSFVFLASIVDTLYWTTDKLIIGWAKGTEDTAVYNIGATFNTYVTGLSSAISGLLVPKLTQMVVKDVPKVEFSRIFIKVGRLQFIIISFNVSAFVAFGRQFIALWAGPEYKLSYYVALLTMIPVTIPLIQNTGINILYALNKHQFRSIVYACIAVLNVSLTIWWVEVYGVVGAALATCIAYVIGNILIINWYYYKIIGIDIPQFWKNIGKMCPVMLMMGTAAWVVLDRLAVDTWFKFFGCAAVYTVIYFLLAYRFMMNQYERDTVMIPVKKVLYKLRILK
;
A
#
# COMPACT_ATOMS: atom_id res chain seq x y z
N MET A 1 -17.67 -5.83 -11.63
CA MET A 1 -17.11 -5.14 -12.80
C MET A 1 -16.48 -3.80 -12.44
N ILE A 2 -17.21 -2.84 -11.84
CA ILE A 2 -16.69 -1.50 -11.47
C ILE A 2 -15.45 -1.56 -10.56
N SER A 3 -15.39 -2.48 -9.60
CA SER A 3 -14.23 -2.62 -8.70
C SER A 3 -12.95 -3.04 -9.44
N TYR A 4 -13.05 -3.93 -10.43
CA TYR A 4 -11.91 -4.33 -11.26
C TYR A 4 -11.46 -3.19 -12.18
N LEU A 5 -12.42 -2.42 -12.74
CA LEU A 5 -12.11 -1.25 -13.54
C LEU A 5 -11.37 -0.18 -12.68
N ASN A 6 -11.86 0.06 -11.46
CA ASN A 6 -11.21 0.98 -10.52
C ASN A 6 -9.79 0.52 -10.15
N LEU A 7 -9.57 -0.78 -9.98
CA LEU A 7 -8.25 -1.33 -9.70
C LEU A 7 -7.30 -1.19 -10.89
N LEU A 8 -7.77 -1.43 -12.10
CA LEU A 8 -6.99 -1.21 -13.34
C LEU A 8 -6.62 0.26 -13.51
N ILE A 9 -7.59 1.16 -13.41
CA ILE A 9 -7.38 2.62 -13.51
C ILE A 9 -6.42 3.08 -12.42
N GLY A 10 -6.60 2.60 -11.18
CA GLY A 10 -5.77 2.94 -10.03
C GLY A 10 -4.31 2.52 -10.14
N ASN A 11 -3.98 1.55 -10.98
CA ASN A 11 -2.59 1.13 -11.23
C ASN A 11 -2.02 1.71 -12.54
N ILE A 12 -2.81 1.75 -13.61
CA ILE A 12 -2.35 2.20 -14.93
C ILE A 12 -2.08 3.71 -14.94
N ILE A 13 -2.98 4.51 -14.38
CA ILE A 13 -2.85 5.97 -14.41
C ILE A 13 -1.60 6.44 -13.65
N PRO A 14 -1.35 6.05 -12.38
CA PRO A 14 -0.11 6.42 -11.70
C PRO A 14 1.14 5.93 -12.43
N PHE A 15 1.08 4.74 -13.04
CA PHE A 15 2.19 4.19 -13.80
C PHE A 15 2.58 5.05 -15.02
N ILE A 16 1.60 5.60 -15.74
CA ILE A 16 1.82 6.51 -16.87
C ILE A 16 2.17 7.93 -16.40
N TYR A 17 1.52 8.38 -15.34
CA TYR A 17 1.67 9.73 -14.82
C TYR A 17 3.05 9.97 -14.16
N THR A 18 3.55 8.98 -13.39
CA THR A 18 4.78 9.16 -12.60
C THR A 18 5.99 9.59 -13.43
N PRO A 19 6.33 8.99 -14.58
CA PRO A 19 7.47 9.45 -15.38
C PRO A 19 7.30 10.86 -15.92
N ILE A 20 6.08 11.27 -16.25
CA ILE A 20 5.79 12.63 -16.70
C ILE A 20 6.02 13.62 -15.55
N MET A 21 5.49 13.28 -14.38
CA MET A 21 5.68 14.08 -13.17
C MET A 21 7.15 14.20 -12.79
N LEU A 22 7.93 13.12 -12.82
CA LEU A 22 9.36 13.15 -12.49
C LEU A 22 10.16 14.04 -13.41
N ARG A 23 9.88 14.00 -14.74
CA ARG A 23 10.55 14.85 -15.72
C ARG A 23 10.21 16.33 -15.56
N LEU A 24 8.98 16.67 -15.16
CA LEU A 24 8.55 18.06 -14.98
C LEU A 24 8.98 18.62 -13.63
N LEU A 25 8.98 17.79 -12.58
CA LEU A 25 9.28 18.20 -11.22
C LEU A 25 10.78 18.20 -10.92
N GLY A 26 11.51 17.23 -11.49
CA GLY A 26 12.91 16.96 -11.15
C GLY A 26 13.08 16.12 -9.89
N GLN A 27 14.28 15.56 -9.72
CA GLN A 27 14.60 14.61 -8.67
C GLN A 27 14.51 15.23 -7.27
N ALA A 28 15.13 16.40 -7.09
CA ALA A 28 15.19 17.07 -5.80
C ALA A 28 13.79 17.46 -5.28
N GLU A 29 12.95 18.10 -6.10
CA GLU A 29 11.59 18.47 -5.69
C GLU A 29 10.69 17.24 -5.44
N TYR A 30 10.85 16.17 -6.22
CA TYR A 30 10.14 14.92 -5.96
C TYR A 30 10.53 14.29 -4.62
N GLY A 31 11.83 14.32 -4.27
CA GLY A 31 12.32 13.89 -2.97
C GLY A 31 11.77 14.74 -1.83
N LEU A 32 11.76 16.05 -2.01
CA LEU A 32 11.21 17.01 -1.06
C LEU A 32 9.71 16.76 -0.80
N TYR A 33 8.94 16.57 -1.86
CA TYR A 33 7.54 16.15 -1.75
C TYR A 33 7.39 14.82 -0.99
N GLY A 34 8.30 13.87 -1.21
CA GLY A 34 8.35 12.59 -0.50
C GLY A 34 8.61 12.73 1.00
N ILE A 35 9.53 13.65 1.39
CA ILE A 35 9.79 13.99 2.81
C ILE A 35 8.54 14.61 3.43
N ALA A 36 7.94 15.62 2.80
CA ALA A 36 6.73 16.27 3.27
C ALA A 36 5.57 15.28 3.44
N HIS A 37 5.37 14.39 2.46
CA HIS A 37 4.35 13.34 2.53
C HIS A 37 4.59 12.35 3.67
N SER A 38 5.85 12.06 3.98
CA SER A 38 6.24 11.19 5.09
C SER A 38 5.97 11.84 6.45
N ILE A 39 6.26 13.14 6.60
CA ILE A 39 5.88 13.93 7.78
C ILE A 39 4.36 13.88 7.98
N MET A 40 3.60 14.07 6.91
CA MET A 40 2.14 14.01 6.96
C MET A 40 1.63 12.60 7.30
N GLY A 41 2.36 11.54 6.96
CA GLY A 41 2.07 10.17 7.41
C GLY A 41 2.05 10.05 8.93
N TYR A 42 3.01 10.69 9.62
CA TYR A 42 3.03 10.74 11.09
C TYR A 42 1.95 11.64 11.68
N ILE A 43 1.73 12.82 11.11
CA ILE A 43 0.64 13.71 11.52
C ILE A 43 -0.71 13.03 11.32
N GLY A 44 -0.86 12.23 10.26
CA GLY A 44 -2.04 11.44 9.95
C GLY A 44 -2.38 10.38 11.02
N LEU A 45 -1.42 9.95 11.84
CA LEU A 45 -1.66 9.07 12.99
C LEU A 45 -2.64 9.70 14.00
N LEU A 46 -2.69 11.03 14.08
CA LEU A 46 -3.64 11.75 14.95
C LEU A 46 -5.11 11.50 14.56
N ASN A 47 -5.38 10.90 13.40
CA ASN A 47 -6.73 10.43 13.04
C ASN A 47 -7.19 9.24 13.89
N PHE A 48 -6.31 8.64 14.72
CA PHE A 48 -6.59 7.53 15.65
C PHE A 48 -7.37 6.35 15.03
N GLY A 49 -7.34 6.17 13.72
CA GLY A 49 -8.06 5.09 13.03
C GLY A 49 -9.59 5.16 13.14
N ILE A 50 -10.13 6.34 13.42
CA ILE A 50 -11.57 6.56 13.71
C ILE A 50 -12.45 6.25 12.49
N GLY A 51 -11.95 6.36 11.25
CA GLY A 51 -12.75 6.19 10.03
C GLY A 51 -13.50 4.85 9.94
N GLY A 52 -12.83 3.74 10.27
CA GLY A 52 -13.46 2.42 10.30
C GLY A 52 -14.53 2.27 11.40
N THR A 53 -14.32 2.97 12.52
CA THR A 53 -15.23 2.99 13.66
C THR A 53 -16.54 3.67 13.29
N ILE A 54 -16.52 4.75 12.51
CA ILE A 54 -17.71 5.46 12.02
C ILE A 54 -18.62 4.50 11.24
N VAL A 55 -18.06 3.77 10.27
CA VAL A 55 -18.82 2.83 9.43
C VAL A 55 -19.51 1.77 10.31
N ARG A 56 -18.80 1.23 11.32
CA ARG A 56 -19.33 0.22 12.22
C ARG A 56 -20.57 0.72 12.99
N TYR A 57 -20.49 1.89 13.64
CA TYR A 57 -21.59 2.42 14.43
C TYR A 57 -22.77 2.90 13.58
N LEU A 58 -22.50 3.50 12.43
CA LEU A 58 -23.56 3.88 11.49
C LEU A 58 -24.30 2.66 10.97
N SER A 59 -23.58 1.58 10.60
CA SER A 59 -24.21 0.34 10.15
C SER A 59 -25.03 -0.32 11.26
N LYS A 60 -24.60 -0.24 12.53
CA LYS A 60 -25.35 -0.73 13.69
C LYS A 60 -26.68 0.01 13.84
N TYR A 61 -26.66 1.34 13.98
CA TYR A 61 -27.89 2.13 14.19
C TYR A 61 -28.82 2.12 12.98
N ARG A 62 -28.27 1.99 11.78
CA ARG A 62 -29.06 1.76 10.57
C ARG A 62 -29.79 0.41 10.61
N ALA A 63 -29.13 -0.67 11.07
CA ALA A 63 -29.76 -1.99 11.23
C ALA A 63 -30.86 -2.01 12.29
N GLU A 64 -30.75 -1.13 13.29
CA GLU A 64 -31.74 -0.89 14.34
C GLU A 64 -32.86 0.10 13.90
N ASP A 65 -32.81 0.62 12.67
CA ASP A 65 -33.68 1.65 12.08
C ASP A 65 -33.80 2.93 12.97
N ASN A 66 -32.75 3.22 13.74
CA ASN A 66 -32.72 4.35 14.68
C ASN A 66 -32.05 5.58 14.06
N ARG A 67 -32.82 6.30 13.24
CA ARG A 67 -32.38 7.51 12.54
C ARG A 67 -31.88 8.63 13.47
N GLU A 68 -32.45 8.72 14.66
CA GLU A 68 -32.04 9.75 15.61
C GLU A 68 -30.66 9.49 16.18
N GLN A 69 -30.38 8.25 16.59
CA GLN A 69 -29.04 7.88 17.07
C GLN A 69 -28.00 7.93 15.95
N GLU A 70 -28.37 7.54 14.75
CA GLU A 70 -27.51 7.69 13.58
C GLU A 70 -27.06 9.15 13.38
N ALA A 71 -28.01 10.11 13.41
CA ALA A 71 -27.74 11.54 13.30
C ALA A 71 -26.84 12.07 14.45
N ARG A 72 -27.08 11.60 15.69
CA ARG A 72 -26.26 11.95 16.87
C ARG A 72 -24.83 11.42 16.75
N VAL A 73 -24.67 10.18 16.26
CA VAL A 73 -23.36 9.59 16.03
C VAL A 73 -22.58 10.35 14.96
N VAL A 74 -23.21 10.74 13.85
CA VAL A 74 -22.57 11.61 12.85
C VAL A 74 -22.09 12.91 13.47
N GLY A 75 -22.95 13.59 14.26
CA GLY A 75 -22.57 14.82 14.96
C GLY A 75 -21.44 14.62 15.97
N LEU A 76 -21.41 13.49 16.69
CA LEU A 76 -20.32 13.14 17.61
C LEU A 76 -19.00 12.98 16.87
N PHE A 77 -18.97 12.24 15.74
CA PHE A 77 -17.74 12.06 14.96
C PHE A 77 -17.23 13.37 14.35
N ILE A 78 -18.12 14.26 13.91
CA ILE A 78 -17.72 15.60 13.44
C ILE A 78 -17.05 16.37 14.59
N LYS A 79 -17.60 16.34 15.84
CA LYS A 79 -16.97 16.96 17.01
C LYS A 79 -15.59 16.36 17.30
N ILE A 80 -15.47 15.03 17.30
CA ILE A 80 -14.18 14.35 17.53
C ILE A 80 -13.18 14.81 16.48
N TYR A 81 -13.54 14.78 15.19
CA TYR A 81 -12.65 15.20 14.13
C TYR A 81 -12.32 16.71 14.17
N SER A 82 -13.21 17.56 14.67
CA SER A 82 -12.88 18.97 14.87
C SER A 82 -11.82 19.17 15.96
N VAL A 83 -11.84 18.36 17.03
CA VAL A 83 -10.78 18.35 18.06
C VAL A 83 -9.46 17.81 17.46
N VAL A 84 -9.52 16.71 16.73
CA VAL A 84 -8.36 16.14 16.05
C VAL A 84 -7.77 17.10 15.03
N CYS A 85 -8.61 17.87 14.33
CA CYS A 85 -8.19 18.95 13.44
C CYS A 85 -7.33 20.00 14.18
N GLY A 86 -7.78 20.44 15.36
CA GLY A 86 -7.00 21.34 16.22
C GLY A 86 -5.63 20.77 16.58
N LEU A 87 -5.57 19.47 16.96
CA LEU A 87 -4.30 18.80 17.25
C LEU A 87 -3.39 18.70 16.00
N ILE A 88 -3.95 18.37 14.84
CA ILE A 88 -3.21 18.33 13.57
C ILE A 88 -2.61 19.68 13.24
N LEU A 89 -3.36 20.77 13.40
CA LEU A 89 -2.87 22.12 13.18
C LEU A 89 -1.72 22.47 14.13
N ILE A 90 -1.89 22.19 15.44
CA ILE A 90 -0.85 22.47 16.44
C ILE A 90 0.44 21.70 16.10
N VAL A 91 0.34 20.38 15.88
CA VAL A 91 1.50 19.53 15.59
C VAL A 91 2.13 19.87 14.25
N GLY A 92 1.32 20.11 13.21
CA GLY A 92 1.79 20.46 11.88
C GLY A 92 2.51 21.82 11.85
N PHE A 93 1.97 22.84 12.53
CA PHE A 93 2.65 24.13 12.64
C PHE A 93 3.90 24.05 13.52
N ALA A 94 3.87 23.31 14.63
CA ALA A 94 5.04 23.08 15.46
C ALA A 94 6.14 22.37 14.66
N PHE A 95 5.80 21.39 13.82
CA PHE A 95 6.76 20.72 12.95
C PHE A 95 7.29 21.68 11.88
N SER A 96 6.43 22.47 11.23
CA SER A 96 6.85 23.44 10.21
C SER A 96 7.82 24.51 10.78
N ALA A 97 7.62 24.90 12.05
CA ALA A 97 8.55 25.81 12.73
C ALA A 97 9.92 25.19 13.01
N ASN A 98 10.01 23.84 13.11
CA ASN A 98 11.24 23.12 13.41
C ASN A 98 11.82 22.38 12.19
N VAL A 99 11.36 22.68 10.98
CA VAL A 99 11.85 22.04 9.73
C VAL A 99 13.37 22.25 9.52
N GLU A 100 13.95 23.25 10.17
CA GLU A 100 15.40 23.51 10.16
C GLU A 100 16.28 22.34 10.62
N VAL A 101 15.71 21.33 11.31
CA VAL A 101 16.39 20.05 11.59
C VAL A 101 16.91 19.39 10.31
N TYR A 102 16.28 19.64 9.17
CA TYR A 102 16.70 19.13 7.87
C TYR A 102 17.80 19.99 7.19
N SER A 103 18.18 21.14 7.74
CA SER A 103 19.23 22.02 7.17
C SER A 103 20.61 21.33 7.10
N ARG A 104 20.79 20.19 7.75
CA ARG A 104 22.00 19.36 7.65
C ARG A 104 22.23 18.83 6.23
N SER A 105 21.16 18.54 5.50
CA SER A 105 21.19 17.85 4.20
C SER A 105 20.44 18.56 3.09
N LEU A 106 19.65 19.59 3.43
CA LEU A 106 18.86 20.40 2.51
C LEU A 106 19.43 21.81 2.43
N SER A 107 19.35 22.39 1.23
CA SER A 107 19.64 23.83 1.00
C SER A 107 18.60 24.71 1.69
N ALA A 108 18.92 25.97 1.92
CA ALA A 108 17.99 26.93 2.54
C ALA A 108 16.69 27.07 1.74
N GLN A 109 16.74 27.00 0.42
CA GLN A 109 15.57 27.06 -0.45
C GLN A 109 14.70 25.79 -0.31
N GLU A 110 15.31 24.61 -0.24
CA GLU A 110 14.58 23.34 -0.01
C GLU A 110 13.92 23.29 1.36
N VAL A 111 14.58 23.80 2.41
CA VAL A 111 14.00 23.90 3.75
C VAL A 111 12.78 24.81 3.75
N GLU A 112 12.83 25.95 3.05
CA GLU A 112 11.68 26.86 2.96
C GLU A 112 10.53 26.24 2.16
N THR A 113 10.84 25.57 1.04
CA THR A 113 9.83 24.84 0.27
C THR A 113 9.22 23.71 1.09
N LEU A 114 10.01 22.96 1.87
CA LEU A 114 9.52 21.91 2.77
C LEU A 114 8.58 22.50 3.84
N ARG A 115 8.91 23.65 4.40
CA ARG A 115 8.05 24.38 5.34
C ARG A 115 6.69 24.70 4.72
N ILE A 116 6.68 25.27 3.52
CA ILE A 116 5.45 25.58 2.78
C ILE A 116 4.63 24.32 2.51
N LEU A 117 5.27 23.24 2.06
CA LEU A 117 4.59 21.96 1.78
C LEU A 117 3.94 21.39 3.05
N VAL A 118 4.65 21.37 4.18
CA VAL A 118 4.12 20.88 5.46
C VAL A 118 2.93 21.72 5.92
N ILE A 119 3.01 23.05 5.81
CA ILE A 119 1.89 23.95 6.17
C ILE A 119 0.67 23.66 5.28
N LEU A 120 0.84 23.64 3.98
CA LEU A 120 -0.26 23.41 3.03
C LEU A 120 -0.90 22.04 3.21
N MET A 121 -0.09 20.98 3.36
CA MET A 121 -0.58 19.63 3.60
C MET A 121 -1.27 19.50 4.96
N THR A 122 -0.78 20.19 6.00
CA THR A 122 -1.41 20.25 7.33
C THR A 122 -2.78 20.89 7.23
N LEU A 123 -2.88 22.05 6.58
CA LEU A 123 -4.16 22.74 6.34
C LEU A 123 -5.12 21.88 5.54
N ASN A 124 -4.63 21.25 4.46
CA ASN A 124 -5.42 20.34 3.65
C ASN A 124 -6.00 19.20 4.52
N THR A 125 -5.16 18.51 5.28
CA THR A 125 -5.60 17.39 6.12
C THR A 125 -6.59 17.85 7.19
N ALA A 126 -6.30 18.94 7.88
CA ALA A 126 -7.13 19.48 8.94
C ALA A 126 -8.52 19.90 8.42
N VAL A 127 -8.58 20.62 7.29
CA VAL A 127 -9.85 21.10 6.72
C VAL A 127 -10.73 19.94 6.26
N PHE A 128 -10.17 18.93 5.61
CA PHE A 128 -10.98 17.86 5.00
C PHE A 128 -11.27 16.68 5.94
N LEU A 129 -10.56 16.54 7.05
CA LEU A 129 -10.79 15.44 7.99
C LEU A 129 -12.24 15.36 8.53
N PRO A 130 -12.89 16.45 8.99
CA PRO A 130 -14.28 16.41 9.42
C PRO A 130 -15.24 15.98 8.31
N PHE A 131 -14.95 16.34 7.05
CA PHE A 131 -15.77 15.96 5.89
C PHE A 131 -15.62 14.49 5.51
N SER A 132 -14.58 13.78 5.97
CA SER A 132 -14.40 12.34 5.76
C SER A 132 -15.51 11.51 6.39
N VAL A 133 -16.24 12.04 7.36
CA VAL A 133 -17.45 11.44 7.96
C VAL A 133 -18.50 11.15 6.88
N PHE A 134 -18.68 12.05 5.91
CA PHE A 134 -19.67 11.88 4.83
C PHE A 134 -19.31 10.74 3.88
N ASN A 135 -18.02 10.50 3.63
CA ASN A 135 -17.59 9.30 2.89
C ASN A 135 -17.94 8.03 3.68
N SER A 136 -17.71 8.02 5.00
CA SER A 136 -18.03 6.89 5.87
C SER A 136 -19.55 6.60 5.89
N ILE A 137 -20.40 7.63 5.85
CA ILE A 137 -21.86 7.49 5.69
C ILE A 137 -22.20 6.76 4.39
N VAL A 138 -21.62 7.19 3.26
CA VAL A 138 -21.87 6.58 1.94
C VAL A 138 -21.49 5.09 1.95
N ILE A 139 -20.37 4.72 2.61
CA ILE A 139 -19.93 3.33 2.76
C ILE A 139 -20.87 2.54 3.67
N ALA A 140 -21.29 3.09 4.82
CA ALA A 140 -22.23 2.47 5.75
C ALA A 140 -23.60 2.20 5.10
N TYR A 141 -23.99 3.03 4.13
CA TYR A 141 -25.19 2.87 3.33
C TYR A 141 -24.99 1.97 2.10
N GLU A 142 -23.84 1.29 2.00
CA GLU A 142 -23.51 0.33 0.92
C GLU A 142 -23.57 0.95 -0.49
N ARG A 143 -23.43 2.27 -0.60
CA ARG A 143 -23.44 2.98 -1.89
C ARG A 143 -22.08 2.88 -2.59
N TYR A 144 -21.57 1.65 -2.70
CA TYR A 144 -20.25 1.35 -3.25
C TYR A 144 -20.04 1.84 -4.67
N VAL A 145 -21.09 1.81 -5.52
CA VAL A 145 -21.00 2.30 -6.91
C VAL A 145 -20.64 3.78 -6.93
N PHE A 146 -21.35 4.61 -6.13
CA PHE A 146 -21.07 6.03 -6.03
C PHE A 146 -19.66 6.30 -5.49
N SER A 147 -19.27 5.63 -4.39
CA SER A 147 -17.94 5.78 -3.81
C SER A 147 -16.83 5.42 -4.80
N LYS A 148 -17.01 4.33 -5.59
CA LYS A 148 -16.04 3.94 -6.62
C LYS A 148 -15.96 4.93 -7.77
N LEU A 149 -17.08 5.50 -8.21
CA LEU A 149 -17.10 6.52 -9.27
C LEU A 149 -16.39 7.81 -8.82
N VAL A 150 -16.63 8.27 -7.59
CA VAL A 150 -15.92 9.43 -7.02
C VAL A 150 -14.42 9.15 -6.91
N GLY A 151 -14.03 7.95 -6.45
CA GLY A 151 -12.64 7.53 -6.42
C GLY A 151 -11.99 7.49 -7.81
N MET A 152 -12.68 6.96 -8.83
CA MET A 152 -12.20 6.96 -10.22
C MET A 152 -12.01 8.38 -10.76
N LEU A 153 -12.98 9.29 -10.48
CA LEU A 153 -12.87 10.69 -10.87
C LEU A 153 -11.59 11.32 -10.29
N SER A 154 -11.34 11.11 -8.99
CA SER A 154 -10.13 11.62 -8.34
C SER A 154 -8.85 11.00 -8.94
N THR A 155 -8.84 9.69 -9.19
CA THR A 155 -7.67 9.00 -9.76
C THR A 155 -7.33 9.47 -11.17
N ILE A 156 -8.32 9.88 -11.97
CA ILE A 156 -8.11 10.39 -13.33
C ILE A 156 -7.79 11.89 -13.32
N ALA A 157 -8.58 12.67 -12.60
CA ALA A 157 -8.50 14.12 -12.65
C ALA A 157 -7.28 14.70 -11.89
N ALA A 158 -6.85 14.07 -10.78
CA ALA A 158 -5.70 14.56 -10.02
C ALA A 158 -4.40 14.58 -10.84
N PRO A 159 -4.00 13.51 -11.56
CA PRO A 159 -2.83 13.56 -12.44
C PRO A 159 -2.91 14.60 -13.55
N VAL A 160 -4.09 14.79 -14.15
CA VAL A 160 -4.27 15.82 -15.17
C VAL A 160 -4.04 17.21 -14.57
N LEU A 161 -4.65 17.49 -13.43
CA LEU A 161 -4.47 18.78 -12.74
C LEU A 161 -3.03 18.98 -12.28
N ASN A 162 -2.37 17.94 -11.78
CA ASN A 162 -0.96 17.96 -11.43
C ASN A 162 -0.08 18.36 -12.64
N ILE A 163 -0.29 17.73 -13.80
CA ILE A 163 0.47 18.04 -15.02
C ILE A 163 0.27 19.50 -15.40
N VAL A 164 -0.97 20.01 -15.38
CA VAL A 164 -1.26 21.42 -15.69
C VAL A 164 -0.51 22.35 -14.74
N LEU A 165 -0.56 22.12 -13.42
CA LEU A 165 0.11 22.98 -12.45
C LEU A 165 1.63 22.89 -12.52
N LEU A 166 2.18 21.72 -12.86
CA LEU A 166 3.61 21.55 -13.11
C LEU A 166 4.06 22.36 -14.35
N TYR A 167 3.30 22.33 -15.45
CA TYR A 167 3.59 23.18 -16.60
C TYR A 167 3.48 24.69 -16.31
N CYS A 168 2.62 25.07 -15.36
CA CYS A 168 2.54 26.44 -14.87
C CYS A 168 3.70 26.85 -13.94
N GLY A 169 4.63 25.93 -13.63
CA GLY A 169 5.82 26.25 -12.82
C GLY A 169 5.58 26.20 -11.30
N PHE A 170 4.47 25.62 -10.81
CA PHE A 170 4.19 25.55 -9.37
C PHE A 170 4.97 24.46 -8.63
N GLY A 171 5.77 23.63 -9.32
CA GLY A 171 6.61 22.60 -8.71
C GLY A 171 5.86 21.66 -7.77
N SER A 172 6.51 21.28 -6.68
CA SER A 172 5.92 20.40 -5.66
C SER A 172 4.72 21.02 -4.92
N VAL A 173 4.68 22.34 -4.81
CA VAL A 173 3.52 23.07 -4.26
C VAL A 173 2.27 22.84 -5.14
N GLY A 174 2.46 22.81 -6.47
CA GLY A 174 1.39 22.51 -7.42
C GLY A 174 0.73 21.14 -7.17
N LEU A 175 1.51 20.12 -6.78
CA LEU A 175 0.96 18.81 -6.43
C LEU A 175 0.02 18.88 -5.20
N VAL A 176 0.37 19.69 -4.21
CA VAL A 176 -0.47 19.90 -3.03
C VAL A 176 -1.72 20.71 -3.39
N MET A 177 -1.58 21.74 -4.24
CA MET A 177 -2.73 22.51 -4.73
C MET A 177 -3.72 21.63 -5.50
N ALA A 178 -3.24 20.78 -6.40
CA ALA A 178 -4.08 19.83 -7.13
C ALA A 178 -4.80 18.86 -6.20
N SER A 179 -4.10 18.29 -5.21
CA SER A 179 -4.70 17.40 -4.22
C SER A 179 -5.76 18.12 -3.39
N THR A 180 -5.54 19.39 -3.03
CA THR A 180 -6.51 20.23 -2.32
C THR A 180 -7.76 20.48 -3.17
N ALA A 181 -7.60 20.83 -4.44
CA ALA A 181 -8.71 21.04 -5.36
C ALA A 181 -9.52 19.74 -5.53
N MET A 182 -8.86 18.60 -5.67
CA MET A 182 -9.54 17.30 -5.78
C MET A 182 -10.23 16.91 -4.47
N ASN A 183 -9.67 17.24 -3.31
CA ASN A 183 -10.34 17.03 -2.04
C ASN A 183 -11.60 17.90 -1.89
N VAL A 184 -11.57 19.16 -2.33
CA VAL A 184 -12.79 20.02 -2.38
C VAL A 184 -13.87 19.33 -3.19
N VAL A 185 -13.58 18.89 -4.42
CA VAL A 185 -14.54 18.21 -5.29
C VAL A 185 -15.05 16.93 -4.63
N THR A 186 -14.15 16.06 -4.19
CA THR A 186 -14.48 14.74 -3.64
C THR A 186 -15.35 14.85 -2.39
N TYR A 187 -14.95 15.66 -1.43
CA TYR A 187 -15.71 15.79 -0.18
C TYR A 187 -17.00 16.59 -0.36
N SER A 188 -17.06 17.52 -1.31
CA SER A 188 -18.33 18.18 -1.68
C SER A 188 -19.33 17.17 -2.26
N LEU A 189 -18.87 16.25 -3.13
CA LEU A 189 -19.72 15.19 -3.66
C LEU A 189 -20.23 14.25 -2.58
N TYR A 190 -19.37 13.81 -1.65
CA TYR A 190 -19.78 12.97 -0.52
C TYR A 190 -20.76 13.69 0.41
N THR A 191 -20.49 14.95 0.73
CA THR A 191 -21.35 15.78 1.58
C THR A 191 -22.72 15.99 0.93
N TYR A 192 -22.75 16.37 -0.33
CA TYR A 192 -24.00 16.51 -1.10
C TYR A 192 -24.80 15.21 -1.11
N TYR A 193 -24.15 14.09 -1.40
CA TYR A 193 -24.82 12.79 -1.46
C TYR A 193 -25.39 12.38 -0.09
N ALA A 194 -24.65 12.55 0.98
CA ALA A 194 -25.07 12.22 2.33
C ALA A 194 -26.25 13.10 2.79
N LEU A 195 -26.15 14.42 2.61
CA LEU A 195 -27.15 15.37 3.09
C LEU A 195 -28.41 15.41 2.21
N CYS A 196 -28.27 15.41 0.89
CA CYS A 196 -29.37 15.61 -0.04
C CYS A 196 -30.01 14.29 -0.50
N LYS A 197 -29.23 13.25 -0.78
CA LYS A 197 -29.76 11.96 -1.27
C LYS A 197 -30.09 10.98 -0.15
N LEU A 198 -29.22 10.82 0.83
CA LEU A 198 -29.45 9.95 1.99
C LEU A 198 -30.23 10.66 3.10
N LYS A 199 -30.34 11.99 3.06
CA LYS A 199 -31.06 12.85 4.00
C LYS A 199 -30.61 12.69 5.44
N ILE A 200 -29.31 12.38 5.66
CA ILE A 200 -28.73 12.25 7.00
C ILE A 200 -28.18 13.59 7.42
N ARG A 201 -28.80 14.19 8.42
CA ARG A 201 -28.38 15.47 8.98
C ARG A 201 -27.67 15.24 10.30
N PRO A 202 -26.46 15.78 10.50
CA PRO A 202 -25.76 15.70 11.78
C PRO A 202 -26.58 16.32 12.91
N SER A 203 -26.69 15.60 14.03
CA SER A 203 -27.29 16.14 15.25
C SER A 203 -26.22 16.30 16.33
N PHE A 204 -26.03 17.50 16.82
CA PHE A 204 -25.03 17.82 17.83
C PHE A 204 -25.56 17.66 19.28
N ARG A 205 -26.73 17.03 19.46
CA ARG A 205 -27.27 16.66 20.77
C ARG A 205 -26.39 15.63 21.47
N LYS A 206 -26.56 15.43 22.77
CA LYS A 206 -25.81 14.43 23.54
C LYS A 206 -26.08 13.05 22.99
N SER A 207 -25.00 12.32 22.73
CA SER A 207 -25.03 10.90 22.37
C SER A 207 -25.24 10.03 23.61
N GLU A 208 -25.45 8.73 23.42
CA GLU A 208 -25.59 7.76 24.51
C GLU A 208 -24.42 7.87 25.51
N PRO A 209 -24.68 7.80 26.82
CA PRO A 209 -23.63 7.76 27.84
C PRO A 209 -22.67 6.57 27.57
N GLY A 210 -21.37 6.84 27.60
CA GLY A 210 -20.36 5.82 27.40
C GLY A 210 -19.94 5.54 25.95
N LEU A 211 -20.72 5.98 24.94
CA LEU A 211 -20.40 5.75 23.52
C LEU A 211 -19.02 6.31 23.13
N LEU A 212 -18.67 7.51 23.57
CA LEU A 212 -17.36 8.10 23.32
C LEU A 212 -16.22 7.21 23.87
N ARG A 213 -16.39 6.67 25.09
CA ARG A 213 -15.40 5.78 25.71
C ARG A 213 -15.24 4.50 24.91
N GLU A 214 -16.33 3.94 24.41
CA GLU A 214 -16.32 2.74 23.58
C GLU A 214 -15.61 2.99 22.25
N ILE A 215 -15.91 4.10 21.58
CA ILE A 215 -15.24 4.55 20.34
C ILE A 215 -13.74 4.68 20.57
N LEU A 216 -13.32 5.40 21.60
CA LEU A 216 -11.90 5.63 21.91
C LEU A 216 -11.18 4.32 22.25
N LYS A 217 -11.81 3.41 23.00
CA LYS A 217 -11.24 2.10 23.29
C LYS A 217 -11.04 1.25 22.03
N PHE A 218 -12.00 1.24 21.13
CA PHE A 218 -11.83 0.51 19.85
C PHE A 218 -10.77 1.17 18.96
N SER A 219 -10.82 2.49 18.82
CA SER A 219 -9.88 3.25 17.99
C SER A 219 -8.44 3.15 18.49
N SER A 220 -8.21 3.01 19.82
CA SER A 220 -6.85 2.87 20.35
C SER A 220 -6.10 1.62 19.83
N PHE A 221 -6.82 0.51 19.63
CA PHE A 221 -6.19 -0.69 19.01
C PHE A 221 -5.84 -0.46 17.53
N VAL A 222 -6.72 0.21 16.79
CA VAL A 222 -6.46 0.56 15.38
C VAL A 222 -5.30 1.55 15.29
N PHE A 223 -5.24 2.51 16.20
CA PHE A 223 -4.16 3.49 16.30
C PHE A 223 -2.80 2.84 16.54
N LEU A 224 -2.71 1.89 17.47
CA LEU A 224 -1.46 1.16 17.73
C LEU A 224 -0.98 0.40 16.48
N ALA A 225 -1.90 -0.24 15.75
CA ALA A 225 -1.55 -0.88 14.50
C ALA A 225 -1.05 0.12 13.45
N SER A 226 -1.71 1.28 13.33
CA SER A 226 -1.31 2.34 12.41
C SER A 226 0.07 2.95 12.75
N ILE A 227 0.42 3.06 14.04
CA ILE A 227 1.78 3.48 14.45
C ILE A 227 2.82 2.52 13.89
N VAL A 228 2.61 1.21 14.08
CA VAL A 228 3.55 0.18 13.60
C VAL A 228 3.70 0.25 12.08
N ASP A 229 2.59 0.36 11.36
CA ASP A 229 2.60 0.47 9.89
C ASP A 229 3.34 1.75 9.42
N THR A 230 3.09 2.88 10.06
CA THR A 230 3.74 4.16 9.71
C THR A 230 5.24 4.11 10.03
N LEU A 231 5.63 3.62 11.20
CA LEU A 231 7.03 3.42 11.56
C LEU A 231 7.74 2.55 10.51
N TYR A 232 7.08 1.53 10.04
CA TYR A 232 7.67 0.59 9.12
C TYR A 232 7.81 1.14 7.69
N TRP A 233 6.79 1.80 7.15
CA TRP A 233 6.74 2.20 5.75
C TRP A 233 7.17 3.64 5.46
N THR A 234 7.28 4.47 6.50
CA THR A 234 7.44 5.92 6.32
C THR A 234 8.75 6.43 6.90
N THR A 235 9.27 5.82 7.96
CA THR A 235 10.44 6.32 8.70
C THR A 235 11.70 6.38 7.86
N ASP A 236 11.94 5.37 7.01
CA ASP A 236 13.14 5.30 6.18
C ASP A 236 13.32 6.57 5.33
N LYS A 237 12.22 7.08 4.75
CA LYS A 237 12.24 8.30 3.92
C LYS A 237 12.60 9.55 4.71
N LEU A 238 12.15 9.64 5.98
CA LEU A 238 12.47 10.76 6.86
C LEU A 238 13.95 10.71 7.26
N ILE A 239 14.47 9.52 7.60
CA ILE A 239 15.86 9.34 7.98
C ILE A 239 16.79 9.63 6.79
N ILE A 240 16.45 9.13 5.59
CA ILE A 240 17.21 9.40 4.37
C ILE A 240 17.19 10.90 4.06
N GLY A 241 16.01 11.54 4.11
CA GLY A 241 15.88 12.98 3.89
C GLY A 241 16.71 13.81 4.85
N TRP A 242 16.76 13.42 6.13
CA TRP A 242 17.56 14.08 7.14
C TRP A 242 19.08 13.85 6.97
N ALA A 243 19.50 12.64 6.56
CA ALA A 243 20.90 12.26 6.50
C ALA A 243 21.55 12.52 5.14
N LYS A 244 20.82 12.35 4.02
CA LYS A 244 21.36 12.33 2.65
C LYS A 244 20.65 13.32 1.70
N GLY A 245 19.52 13.91 2.11
CA GLY A 245 18.81 14.93 1.35
C GLY A 245 17.73 14.41 0.40
N THR A 246 17.29 15.29 -0.48
CA THR A 246 16.13 15.11 -1.34
C THR A 246 16.33 14.09 -2.45
N GLU A 247 17.48 14.13 -3.13
CA GLU A 247 17.75 13.24 -4.27
C GLU A 247 17.75 11.77 -3.86
N ASP A 248 18.42 11.45 -2.76
CA ASP A 248 18.43 10.10 -2.18
C ASP A 248 17.04 9.67 -1.73
N THR A 249 16.25 10.58 -1.17
CA THR A 249 14.85 10.30 -0.81
C THR A 249 14.00 9.98 -2.05
N ALA A 250 14.23 10.70 -3.16
CA ALA A 250 13.55 10.43 -4.43
C ALA A 250 13.88 9.04 -4.96
N VAL A 251 15.16 8.64 -4.93
CA VAL A 251 15.63 7.30 -5.30
C VAL A 251 14.94 6.23 -4.47
N TYR A 252 14.88 6.41 -3.14
CA TYR A 252 14.20 5.47 -2.25
C TYR A 252 12.70 5.38 -2.54
N ASN A 253 12.03 6.51 -2.76
CA ASN A 253 10.59 6.56 -3.08
C ASN A 253 10.26 5.76 -4.33
N ILE A 254 11.04 5.92 -5.40
CA ILE A 254 10.85 5.15 -6.64
C ILE A 254 11.05 3.65 -6.37
N GLY A 255 12.12 3.26 -5.68
CA GLY A 255 12.35 1.85 -5.33
C GLY A 255 11.23 1.24 -4.50
N ALA A 256 10.77 1.95 -3.47
CA ALA A 256 9.70 1.51 -2.58
C ALA A 256 8.32 1.40 -3.28
N THR A 257 8.08 2.15 -4.36
CA THR A 257 6.81 2.11 -5.11
C THR A 257 6.52 0.72 -5.67
N PHE A 258 7.54 -0.03 -6.09
CA PHE A 258 7.38 -1.40 -6.62
C PHE A 258 6.81 -2.38 -5.59
N ASN A 259 7.12 -2.20 -4.30
CA ASN A 259 6.53 -2.99 -3.22
C ASN A 259 5.00 -2.83 -3.15
N THR A 260 4.51 -1.63 -3.39
CA THR A 260 3.06 -1.34 -3.35
C THR A 260 2.33 -2.12 -4.44
N TYR A 261 2.89 -2.19 -5.65
CA TYR A 261 2.30 -2.95 -6.76
C TYR A 261 2.26 -4.45 -6.46
N VAL A 262 3.36 -5.04 -5.97
CA VAL A 262 3.42 -6.48 -5.65
C VAL A 262 2.49 -6.82 -4.48
N THR A 263 2.43 -5.98 -3.46
CA THR A 263 1.52 -6.14 -2.30
C THR A 263 0.05 -6.09 -2.72
N GLY A 264 -0.30 -5.18 -3.64
CA GLY A 264 -1.65 -5.08 -4.20
C GLY A 264 -2.12 -6.37 -4.88
N LEU A 265 -1.24 -7.03 -5.66
CA LEU A 265 -1.54 -8.30 -6.31
C LEU A 265 -1.82 -9.43 -5.31
N SER A 266 -1.00 -9.56 -4.27
CA SER A 266 -1.20 -10.57 -3.23
C SER A 266 -2.50 -10.37 -2.45
N SER A 267 -2.79 -9.13 -2.08
CA SER A 267 -3.98 -8.78 -1.30
C SER A 267 -5.28 -9.06 -2.06
N ALA A 268 -5.28 -8.86 -3.38
CA ALA A 268 -6.42 -9.17 -4.23
C ALA A 268 -6.79 -10.66 -4.21
N ILE A 269 -5.79 -11.56 -4.10
CA ILE A 269 -6.01 -13.00 -4.07
C ILE A 269 -6.45 -13.46 -2.67
N SER A 270 -5.73 -13.04 -1.63
CA SER A 270 -5.95 -13.51 -0.26
C SER A 270 -7.26 -13.00 0.35
N GLY A 271 -7.70 -11.80 -0.02
CA GLY A 271 -8.94 -11.19 0.46
C GLY A 271 -10.20 -12.02 0.13
N LEU A 272 -10.19 -12.74 -0.99
CA LEU A 272 -11.31 -13.61 -1.39
C LEU A 272 -11.51 -14.81 -0.46
N LEU A 273 -10.51 -15.17 0.34
CA LEU A 273 -10.54 -16.36 1.20
C LEU A 273 -11.02 -16.08 2.62
N VAL A 274 -11.10 -14.83 3.03
CA VAL A 274 -11.50 -14.44 4.40
C VAL A 274 -12.82 -15.09 4.84
N PRO A 275 -13.92 -15.03 4.06
CA PRO A 275 -15.19 -15.64 4.47
C PRO A 275 -15.08 -17.16 4.65
N LYS A 276 -14.33 -17.84 3.76
CA LYS A 276 -14.13 -19.29 3.83
C LYS A 276 -13.33 -19.68 5.07
N LEU A 277 -12.27 -18.98 5.39
CA LEU A 277 -11.44 -19.24 6.57
C LEU A 277 -12.23 -19.03 7.86
N THR A 278 -13.05 -17.98 7.93
CA THR A 278 -13.93 -17.73 9.08
C THR A 278 -14.94 -18.87 9.26
N GLN A 279 -15.56 -19.35 8.17
CA GLN A 279 -16.47 -20.51 8.25
C GLN A 279 -15.77 -21.79 8.73
N MET A 280 -14.50 -22.00 8.33
CA MET A 280 -13.73 -23.18 8.78
C MET A 280 -13.45 -23.12 10.28
N VAL A 281 -13.16 -21.95 10.83
CA VAL A 281 -12.97 -21.77 12.28
C VAL A 281 -14.26 -22.03 13.03
N VAL A 282 -15.41 -21.49 12.57
CA VAL A 282 -16.72 -21.71 13.19
C VAL A 282 -17.12 -23.19 13.17
N LYS A 283 -16.72 -23.93 12.13
CA LYS A 283 -16.99 -25.38 11.98
C LYS A 283 -15.96 -26.26 12.69
N ASP A 284 -15.02 -25.69 13.42
CA ASP A 284 -13.92 -26.39 14.11
C ASP A 284 -13.18 -27.41 13.23
N VAL A 285 -12.87 -27.00 12.00
CA VAL A 285 -12.19 -27.84 11.01
C VAL A 285 -10.76 -28.16 11.49
N PRO A 286 -10.26 -29.40 11.29
CA PRO A 286 -8.92 -29.83 11.71
C PRO A 286 -7.82 -28.91 11.17
N LYS A 287 -6.74 -28.70 11.95
CA LYS A 287 -5.59 -27.85 11.58
C LYS A 287 -4.93 -28.24 10.25
N VAL A 288 -5.01 -29.51 9.88
CA VAL A 288 -4.50 -30.02 8.59
C VAL A 288 -5.17 -29.33 7.39
N GLU A 289 -6.45 -29.01 7.48
CA GLU A 289 -7.16 -28.33 6.40
C GLU A 289 -6.72 -26.85 6.27
N PHE A 290 -6.40 -26.18 7.39
CA PHE A 290 -5.78 -24.85 7.33
C PHE A 290 -4.40 -24.90 6.64
N SER A 291 -3.58 -25.92 6.96
CA SER A 291 -2.29 -26.14 6.31
C SER A 291 -2.46 -26.41 4.81
N ARG A 292 -3.46 -27.19 4.41
CA ARG A 292 -3.76 -27.48 3.01
C ARG A 292 -4.13 -26.21 2.22
N ILE A 293 -5.00 -25.37 2.78
CA ILE A 293 -5.38 -24.10 2.14
C ILE A 293 -4.20 -23.12 2.10
N PHE A 294 -3.44 -23.02 3.19
CA PHE A 294 -2.25 -22.17 3.28
C PHE A 294 -1.24 -22.52 2.19
N ILE A 295 -0.92 -23.82 2.03
CA ILE A 295 -0.01 -24.30 0.99
C ILE A 295 -0.57 -24.05 -0.42
N LYS A 296 -1.84 -24.40 -0.64
CA LYS A 296 -2.50 -24.26 -1.94
C LYS A 296 -2.50 -22.81 -2.44
N VAL A 297 -2.90 -21.88 -1.58
CA VAL A 297 -2.99 -20.46 -1.94
C VAL A 297 -1.59 -19.84 -2.03
N GLY A 298 -0.70 -20.19 -1.10
CA GLY A 298 0.69 -19.71 -1.13
C GLY A 298 1.41 -20.11 -2.43
N ARG A 299 1.18 -21.31 -2.96
CA ARG A 299 1.71 -21.74 -4.25
C ARG A 299 1.17 -20.90 -5.41
N LEU A 300 -0.16 -20.67 -5.45
CA LEU A 300 -0.77 -19.81 -6.47
C LEU A 300 -0.22 -18.38 -6.43
N GLN A 301 -0.10 -17.82 -5.22
CA GLN A 301 0.53 -16.51 -5.03
C GLN A 301 1.99 -16.52 -5.46
N PHE A 302 2.75 -17.58 -5.14
CA PHE A 302 4.15 -17.70 -5.55
C PHE A 302 4.33 -17.71 -7.06
N ILE A 303 3.46 -18.37 -7.84
CA ILE A 303 3.54 -18.36 -9.32
C ILE A 303 3.47 -16.92 -9.86
N ILE A 304 2.56 -16.11 -9.32
CA ILE A 304 2.35 -14.73 -9.77
C ILE A 304 3.45 -13.80 -9.28
N ILE A 305 3.80 -13.90 -7.98
CA ILE A 305 4.79 -13.02 -7.37
C ILE A 305 6.19 -13.34 -7.89
N SER A 306 6.53 -14.62 -8.06
CA SER A 306 7.83 -15.02 -8.59
C SER A 306 8.03 -14.58 -10.05
N PHE A 307 6.96 -14.53 -10.87
CA PHE A 307 7.00 -13.89 -12.19
C PHE A 307 7.40 -12.41 -12.07
N ASN A 308 6.72 -11.66 -11.21
CA ASN A 308 7.02 -10.24 -11.03
C ASN A 308 8.44 -10.00 -10.50
N VAL A 309 8.87 -10.77 -9.49
CA VAL A 309 10.22 -10.64 -8.91
C VAL A 309 11.30 -11.03 -9.94
N SER A 310 11.15 -12.16 -10.64
CA SER A 310 12.13 -12.59 -11.63
C SER A 310 12.18 -11.67 -12.86
N ALA A 311 11.04 -11.16 -13.29
CA ALA A 311 10.98 -10.14 -14.33
C ALA A 311 11.66 -8.84 -13.88
N PHE A 312 11.45 -8.42 -12.62
CA PHE A 312 12.10 -7.21 -12.11
C PHE A 312 13.62 -7.41 -11.93
N VAL A 313 14.08 -8.58 -11.52
CA VAL A 313 15.51 -8.92 -11.52
C VAL A 313 16.11 -8.78 -12.91
N ALA A 314 15.39 -9.28 -13.94
CA ALA A 314 15.86 -9.27 -15.32
C ALA A 314 15.82 -7.87 -15.96
N PHE A 315 14.69 -7.19 -15.85
CA PHE A 315 14.36 -5.97 -16.61
C PHE A 315 14.41 -4.68 -15.77
N GLY A 316 14.48 -4.77 -14.45
CA GLY A 316 14.29 -3.64 -13.55
C GLY A 316 15.25 -2.47 -13.77
N ARG A 317 16.52 -2.75 -14.11
CA ARG A 317 17.51 -1.71 -14.43
C ARG A 317 17.11 -0.90 -15.64
N GLN A 318 16.82 -1.58 -16.76
CA GLN A 318 16.42 -0.97 -18.02
C GLN A 318 15.07 -0.28 -17.88
N PHE A 319 14.15 -0.92 -17.15
CA PHE A 319 12.85 -0.35 -16.87
C PHE A 319 12.94 0.99 -16.10
N ILE A 320 13.68 1.03 -15.00
CA ILE A 320 13.83 2.25 -14.21
C ILE A 320 14.52 3.36 -15.03
N ALA A 321 15.54 3.01 -15.80
CA ALA A 321 16.25 3.99 -16.64
C ALA A 321 15.33 4.60 -17.72
N LEU A 322 14.46 3.80 -18.35
CA LEU A 322 13.50 4.26 -19.36
C LEU A 322 12.31 4.99 -18.75
N TRP A 323 11.85 4.55 -17.58
CA TRP A 323 10.62 5.01 -16.94
C TRP A 323 10.84 6.23 -16.06
N ALA A 324 11.79 6.17 -15.13
CA ALA A 324 12.06 7.24 -14.18
C ALA A 324 13.22 8.14 -14.60
N GLY A 325 14.23 7.59 -15.31
CA GLY A 325 15.44 8.28 -15.72
C GLY A 325 16.71 7.60 -15.20
N PRO A 326 17.86 7.91 -15.80
CA PRO A 326 19.16 7.30 -15.43
C PRO A 326 19.63 7.69 -14.03
N GLU A 327 19.17 8.83 -13.48
CA GLU A 327 19.45 9.32 -12.14
C GLU A 327 18.89 8.40 -11.04
N TYR A 328 17.85 7.61 -11.37
CA TYR A 328 17.20 6.68 -10.43
C TYR A 328 17.81 5.25 -10.44
N LYS A 329 19.00 5.05 -10.97
CA LYS A 329 19.63 3.70 -11.08
C LYS A 329 19.70 2.93 -9.75
N LEU A 330 19.95 3.61 -8.63
CA LEU A 330 20.02 2.98 -7.32
C LEU A 330 18.65 2.49 -6.83
N SER A 331 17.54 3.04 -7.36
CA SER A 331 16.19 2.56 -7.04
C SER A 331 15.97 1.09 -7.39
N TYR A 332 16.72 0.55 -8.36
CA TYR A 332 16.70 -0.88 -8.68
C TYR A 332 17.13 -1.74 -7.48
N TYR A 333 18.23 -1.37 -6.83
CA TYR A 333 18.72 -2.12 -5.66
C TYR A 333 17.80 -1.94 -4.46
N VAL A 334 17.29 -0.73 -4.24
CA VAL A 334 16.28 -0.46 -3.20
C VAL A 334 15.04 -1.34 -3.42
N ALA A 335 14.52 -1.39 -4.66
CA ALA A 335 13.37 -2.22 -4.98
C ALA A 335 13.64 -3.71 -4.75
N LEU A 336 14.79 -4.25 -5.19
CA LEU A 336 15.14 -5.65 -4.98
C LEU A 336 15.26 -6.01 -3.49
N LEU A 337 15.99 -5.20 -2.72
CA LEU A 337 16.24 -5.42 -1.29
C LEU A 337 14.95 -5.38 -0.47
N THR A 338 13.99 -4.59 -0.89
CA THR A 338 12.69 -4.50 -0.20
C THR A 338 11.67 -5.49 -0.75
N MET A 339 11.61 -5.74 -2.06
CA MET A 339 10.62 -6.59 -2.72
C MET A 339 10.86 -8.09 -2.49
N ILE A 340 12.13 -8.55 -2.51
CA ILE A 340 12.44 -9.98 -2.32
C ILE A 340 11.98 -10.47 -0.94
N PRO A 341 12.33 -9.82 0.19
CA PRO A 341 11.87 -10.26 1.51
C PRO A 341 10.36 -10.16 1.69
N VAL A 342 9.73 -9.12 1.13
CA VAL A 342 8.26 -8.94 1.17
C VAL A 342 7.52 -10.07 0.45
N THR A 343 8.13 -10.71 -0.54
CA THR A 343 7.54 -11.88 -1.22
C THR A 343 7.09 -12.95 -0.21
N ILE A 344 7.82 -13.15 0.87
CA ILE A 344 7.54 -14.20 1.87
C ILE A 344 6.23 -13.97 2.61
N PRO A 345 6.01 -12.83 3.31
CA PRO A 345 4.70 -12.58 3.91
C PRO A 345 3.57 -12.49 2.88
N LEU A 346 3.86 -12.10 1.63
CA LEU A 346 2.83 -12.03 0.60
C LEU A 346 2.33 -13.43 0.18
N ILE A 347 3.22 -14.40 -0.02
CA ILE A 347 2.81 -15.79 -0.30
C ILE A 347 2.20 -16.49 0.92
N GLN A 348 2.41 -15.96 2.11
CA GLN A 348 1.85 -16.42 3.38
C GLN A 348 0.65 -15.57 3.86
N ASN A 349 0.14 -14.66 3.04
CA ASN A 349 -0.92 -13.72 3.41
C ASN A 349 -2.21 -14.41 3.91
N THR A 350 -2.48 -15.64 3.44
CA THR A 350 -3.53 -16.51 3.98
C THR A 350 -3.36 -16.80 5.48
N GLY A 351 -2.12 -16.90 5.96
CA GLY A 351 -1.81 -17.09 7.38
C GLY A 351 -2.28 -15.93 8.25
N ILE A 352 -2.15 -14.69 7.73
CA ILE A 352 -2.67 -13.50 8.41
C ILE A 352 -4.19 -13.61 8.62
N ASN A 353 -4.91 -14.02 7.58
CA ASN A 353 -6.36 -14.22 7.66
C ASN A 353 -6.74 -15.36 8.64
N ILE A 354 -5.92 -16.42 8.71
CA ILE A 354 -6.09 -17.50 9.71
C ILE A 354 -5.89 -16.95 11.12
N LEU A 355 -4.86 -16.10 11.36
CA LEU A 355 -4.65 -15.49 12.67
C LEU A 355 -5.83 -14.61 13.10
N TYR A 356 -6.40 -13.83 12.18
CA TYR A 356 -7.59 -13.02 12.46
C TYR A 356 -8.80 -13.91 12.78
N ALA A 357 -9.05 -14.95 12.00
CA ALA A 357 -10.15 -15.86 12.21
C ALA A 357 -10.04 -16.60 13.57
N LEU A 358 -8.82 -16.99 13.98
CA LEU A 358 -8.53 -17.62 15.26
C LEU A 358 -8.38 -16.65 16.44
N ASN A 359 -8.52 -15.33 16.22
CA ASN A 359 -8.28 -14.27 17.21
C ASN A 359 -6.86 -14.31 17.84
N LYS A 360 -5.85 -14.76 17.09
CA LYS A 360 -4.44 -14.90 17.51
C LYS A 360 -3.51 -13.88 16.84
N HIS A 361 -4.03 -12.74 16.41
CA HIS A 361 -3.26 -11.72 15.71
C HIS A 361 -2.35 -10.86 16.61
N GLN A 362 -2.55 -10.88 17.95
CA GLN A 362 -1.81 -10.06 18.91
C GLN A 362 -0.29 -10.28 18.83
N PHE A 363 0.14 -11.55 18.80
CA PHE A 363 1.57 -11.89 18.71
C PHE A 363 2.21 -11.28 17.45
N ARG A 364 1.53 -11.37 16.31
CA ARG A 364 2.01 -10.75 15.06
C ARG A 364 2.19 -9.24 15.23
N SER A 365 1.25 -8.56 15.87
CA SER A 365 1.35 -7.11 16.10
C SER A 365 2.57 -6.74 16.96
N ILE A 366 2.87 -7.52 17.99
CA ILE A 366 4.07 -7.33 18.82
C ILE A 366 5.35 -7.54 18.00
N VAL A 367 5.40 -8.62 17.22
CA VAL A 367 6.55 -8.91 16.35
C VAL A 367 6.77 -7.78 15.35
N TYR A 368 5.71 -7.27 14.72
CA TYR A 368 5.82 -6.14 13.78
C TYR A 368 6.29 -4.85 14.45
N ALA A 369 5.87 -4.60 15.69
CA ALA A 369 6.40 -3.47 16.48
C ALA A 369 7.91 -3.62 16.74
N CYS A 370 8.35 -4.80 17.15
CA CYS A 370 9.79 -5.08 17.36
C CYS A 370 10.60 -4.96 16.06
N ILE A 371 10.06 -5.45 14.94
CA ILE A 371 10.66 -5.33 13.61
C ILE A 371 10.78 -3.85 13.21
N ALA A 372 9.74 -3.05 13.45
CA ALA A 372 9.76 -1.62 13.12
C ALA A 372 10.85 -0.87 13.90
N VAL A 373 10.99 -1.14 15.20
CA VAL A 373 12.06 -0.56 16.03
C VAL A 373 13.44 -1.01 15.53
N LEU A 374 13.61 -2.30 15.23
CA LEU A 374 14.86 -2.84 14.67
C LEU A 374 15.19 -2.17 13.34
N ASN A 375 14.19 -2.04 12.42
CA ASN A 375 14.38 -1.38 11.14
C ASN A 375 14.87 0.07 11.32
N VAL A 376 14.17 0.86 12.13
CA VAL A 376 14.55 2.26 12.40
C VAL A 376 15.98 2.36 12.94
N SER A 377 16.33 1.52 13.91
CA SER A 377 17.66 1.50 14.53
C SER A 377 18.76 1.19 13.51
N LEU A 378 18.55 0.18 12.67
CA LEU A 378 19.48 -0.21 11.61
C LEU A 378 19.54 0.86 10.51
N THR A 379 18.40 1.45 10.15
CA THR A 379 18.34 2.49 9.12
C THR A 379 19.14 3.73 9.52
N ILE A 380 19.00 4.22 10.76
CA ILE A 380 19.78 5.37 11.26
C ILE A 380 21.28 5.13 11.11
N TRP A 381 21.74 3.94 11.46
CA TRP A 381 23.17 3.62 11.39
C TRP A 381 23.65 3.39 9.96
N TRP A 382 22.89 2.62 9.16
CA TRP A 382 23.36 2.20 7.84
C TRP A 382 23.14 3.24 6.73
N VAL A 383 22.24 4.18 6.91
CA VAL A 383 22.08 5.30 5.97
C VAL A 383 23.35 6.16 5.93
N GLU A 384 23.99 6.39 7.08
CA GLU A 384 25.24 7.17 7.12
C GLU A 384 26.37 6.49 6.32
N VAL A 385 26.46 5.15 6.37
CA VAL A 385 27.55 4.36 5.76
C VAL A 385 27.24 3.98 4.32
N TYR A 386 26.03 3.49 4.05
CA TYR A 386 25.64 2.89 2.79
C TYR A 386 24.56 3.69 2.01
N GLY A 387 24.20 4.89 2.46
CA GLY A 387 23.17 5.71 1.82
C GLY A 387 21.81 5.01 1.73
N VAL A 388 21.09 5.24 0.63
CA VAL A 388 19.75 4.68 0.39
C VAL A 388 19.73 3.14 0.38
N VAL A 389 20.81 2.51 -0.05
CA VAL A 389 20.94 1.05 -0.06
C VAL A 389 21.01 0.52 1.38
N GLY A 390 21.61 1.29 2.30
CA GLY A 390 21.65 0.98 3.74
C GLY A 390 20.25 0.92 4.36
N ALA A 391 19.37 1.86 4.05
CA ALA A 391 17.98 1.83 4.50
C ALA A 391 17.24 0.60 3.96
N ALA A 392 17.41 0.29 2.67
CA ALA A 392 16.79 -0.88 2.07
C ALA A 392 17.30 -2.21 2.66
N LEU A 393 18.60 -2.27 3.01
CA LEU A 393 19.20 -3.43 3.70
C LEU A 393 18.65 -3.57 5.12
N ALA A 394 18.47 -2.48 5.86
CA ALA A 394 17.86 -2.49 7.19
C ALA A 394 16.43 -3.07 7.12
N THR A 395 15.63 -2.60 6.17
CA THR A 395 14.30 -3.12 5.90
C THR A 395 14.34 -4.61 5.54
N CYS A 396 15.25 -5.03 4.67
CA CYS A 396 15.44 -6.42 4.27
C CYS A 396 15.67 -7.33 5.48
N ILE A 397 16.65 -6.98 6.33
CA ILE A 397 17.03 -7.79 7.51
C ILE A 397 15.89 -7.83 8.52
N ALA A 398 15.24 -6.70 8.79
CA ALA A 398 14.10 -6.64 9.69
C ALA A 398 12.97 -7.57 9.23
N TYR A 399 12.68 -7.60 7.91
CA TYR A 399 11.69 -8.53 7.32
C TYR A 399 12.11 -9.98 7.43
N VAL A 400 13.37 -10.30 7.16
CA VAL A 400 13.88 -11.67 7.27
C VAL A 400 13.73 -12.18 8.70
N ILE A 401 14.17 -11.42 9.68
CA ILE A 401 14.07 -11.81 11.09
C ILE A 401 12.61 -11.99 11.51
N GLY A 402 11.77 -11.01 11.21
CA GLY A 402 10.37 -11.03 11.65
C GLY A 402 9.52 -12.05 10.94
N ASN A 403 9.50 -12.03 9.61
CA ASN A 403 8.57 -12.83 8.83
C ASN A 403 9.11 -14.22 8.53
N ILE A 404 10.42 -14.38 8.26
CA ILE A 404 10.97 -15.70 7.95
C ILE A 404 11.23 -16.49 9.24
N LEU A 405 11.84 -15.89 10.25
CA LEU A 405 12.20 -16.63 11.46
C LEU A 405 11.03 -16.66 12.45
N ILE A 406 10.61 -15.50 12.97
CA ILE A 406 9.67 -15.44 14.09
C ILE A 406 8.25 -15.85 13.70
N ILE A 407 7.69 -15.30 12.62
CA ILE A 407 6.31 -15.57 12.22
C ILE A 407 6.15 -17.01 11.70
N ASN A 408 7.13 -17.57 10.96
CA ASN A 408 7.07 -18.97 10.54
C ASN A 408 7.17 -19.93 11.75
N TRP A 409 8.01 -19.62 12.76
CA TRP A 409 8.05 -20.37 14.01
C TRP A 409 6.68 -20.35 14.70
N TYR A 410 6.02 -19.18 14.77
CA TYR A 410 4.70 -19.03 15.37
C TYR A 410 3.63 -19.84 14.63
N TYR A 411 3.61 -19.76 13.29
CA TYR A 411 2.70 -20.56 12.47
C TYR A 411 2.88 -22.05 12.72
N TYR A 412 4.14 -22.52 12.80
CA TYR A 412 4.45 -23.92 12.99
C TYR A 412 4.09 -24.43 14.40
N LYS A 413 4.62 -23.77 15.44
CA LYS A 413 4.50 -24.25 16.83
C LYS A 413 3.17 -23.94 17.48
N ILE A 414 2.60 -22.77 17.24
CA ILE A 414 1.44 -22.28 18.00
C ILE A 414 0.14 -22.45 17.22
N ILE A 415 0.15 -22.18 15.93
CA ILE A 415 -1.03 -22.32 15.08
C ILE A 415 -1.19 -23.75 14.60
N GLY A 416 -0.08 -24.47 14.37
CA GLY A 416 -0.05 -25.83 13.87
C GLY A 416 -0.17 -25.93 12.36
N ILE A 417 0.28 -24.90 11.62
CA ILE A 417 0.40 -24.93 10.17
C ILE A 417 1.69 -25.66 9.79
N ASP A 418 1.63 -26.57 8.82
CA ASP A 418 2.78 -27.32 8.33
C ASP A 418 3.71 -26.44 7.47
N ILE A 419 4.52 -25.63 8.14
CA ILE A 419 5.51 -24.73 7.50
C ILE A 419 6.62 -25.49 6.78
N PRO A 420 7.18 -26.59 7.30
CA PRO A 420 8.15 -27.39 6.56
C PRO A 420 7.61 -27.87 5.20
N GLN A 421 6.39 -28.41 5.18
CA GLN A 421 5.74 -28.84 3.94
C GLN A 421 5.46 -27.67 2.98
N PHE A 422 5.10 -26.52 3.52
CA PHE A 422 4.95 -25.29 2.73
C PHE A 422 6.24 -24.94 2.01
N TRP A 423 7.35 -24.80 2.73
CA TRP A 423 8.64 -24.44 2.14
C TRP A 423 9.18 -25.51 1.18
N LYS A 424 8.92 -26.80 1.47
CA LYS A 424 9.24 -27.88 0.52
C LYS A 424 8.50 -27.71 -0.82
N ASN A 425 7.23 -27.30 -0.77
CA ASN A 425 6.45 -27.03 -1.99
C ASN A 425 6.94 -25.78 -2.73
N ILE A 426 7.20 -24.68 -2.03
CA ILE A 426 7.73 -23.45 -2.64
C ILE A 426 9.13 -23.67 -3.18
N GLY A 427 10.02 -24.34 -2.44
CA GLY A 427 11.39 -24.63 -2.86
C GLY A 427 11.49 -25.38 -4.18
N LYS A 428 10.55 -26.28 -4.50
CA LYS A 428 10.47 -26.97 -5.79
C LYS A 428 10.17 -26.03 -6.96
N MET A 429 9.60 -24.85 -6.69
CA MET A 429 9.24 -23.86 -7.70
C MET A 429 10.35 -22.79 -7.89
N CYS A 430 11.21 -22.59 -6.89
CA CYS A 430 12.28 -21.59 -6.92
C CYS A 430 13.27 -21.73 -8.10
N PRO A 431 13.67 -22.95 -8.54
CA PRO A 431 14.62 -23.09 -9.64
C PRO A 431 14.16 -22.40 -10.93
N VAL A 432 12.87 -22.47 -11.27
CA VAL A 432 12.34 -21.80 -12.47
C VAL A 432 12.44 -20.26 -12.33
N MET A 433 12.10 -19.73 -11.17
CA MET A 433 12.22 -18.30 -10.88
C MET A 433 13.65 -17.80 -11.00
N LEU A 434 14.60 -18.53 -10.37
CA LEU A 434 16.02 -18.16 -10.35
C LEU A 434 16.64 -18.28 -11.76
N MET A 435 16.38 -19.40 -12.45
CA MET A 435 16.89 -19.62 -13.81
C MET A 435 16.38 -18.55 -14.77
N MET A 436 15.08 -18.25 -14.74
CA MET A 436 14.50 -17.25 -15.63
C MET A 436 15.01 -15.85 -15.32
N GLY A 437 15.09 -15.47 -14.04
CA GLY A 437 15.60 -14.16 -13.63
C GLY A 437 17.07 -13.96 -14.02
N THR A 438 17.93 -14.93 -13.72
CA THR A 438 19.37 -14.84 -14.02
C THR A 438 19.68 -14.97 -15.52
N ALA A 439 19.05 -15.91 -16.22
CA ALA A 439 19.27 -16.08 -17.67
C ALA A 439 18.83 -14.83 -18.44
N ALA A 440 17.65 -14.30 -18.14
CA ALA A 440 17.17 -13.08 -18.77
C ALA A 440 18.03 -11.86 -18.41
N TRP A 441 18.49 -11.75 -17.16
CA TRP A 441 19.41 -10.67 -16.75
C TRP A 441 20.70 -10.68 -17.57
N VAL A 442 21.34 -11.86 -17.74
CA VAL A 442 22.56 -12.00 -18.54
C VAL A 442 22.32 -11.67 -20.02
N VAL A 443 21.19 -12.11 -20.58
CA VAL A 443 20.84 -11.84 -21.99
C VAL A 443 20.59 -10.35 -22.20
N LEU A 444 19.84 -9.71 -21.33
CA LEU A 444 19.48 -8.29 -21.44
C LEU A 444 20.66 -7.35 -21.20
N ASP A 445 21.62 -7.74 -20.35
CA ASP A 445 22.86 -6.98 -20.16
C ASP A 445 23.68 -6.88 -21.46
N ARG A 446 23.58 -7.92 -22.34
CA ARG A 446 24.25 -7.95 -23.65
C ARG A 446 23.46 -7.28 -24.77
N LEU A 447 22.13 -7.22 -24.67
CA LEU A 447 21.25 -6.74 -25.75
C LEU A 447 21.08 -5.22 -25.83
N ALA A 448 21.65 -4.45 -24.89
CA ALA A 448 21.51 -2.98 -24.81
C ALA A 448 20.07 -2.51 -25.09
N VAL A 449 19.15 -2.86 -24.17
CA VAL A 449 17.73 -2.51 -24.27
C VAL A 449 17.56 -1.03 -23.87
N ASP A 450 17.59 -0.16 -24.87
CA ASP A 450 17.59 1.30 -24.74
C ASP A 450 16.29 1.98 -25.19
N THR A 451 15.35 1.21 -25.74
CA THR A 451 14.08 1.73 -26.25
C THR A 451 12.88 0.91 -25.71
N TRP A 452 11.75 1.56 -25.58
CA TRP A 452 10.51 0.91 -25.17
C TRP A 452 10.10 -0.23 -26.11
N PHE A 453 10.38 -0.12 -27.41
CA PHE A 453 10.06 -1.17 -28.37
C PHE A 453 10.85 -2.46 -28.09
N LYS A 454 12.18 -2.35 -27.92
CA LYS A 454 13.03 -3.50 -27.54
C LYS A 454 12.62 -4.06 -26.19
N PHE A 455 12.33 -3.18 -25.22
CA PHE A 455 11.89 -3.57 -23.88
C PHE A 455 10.62 -4.43 -23.92
N PHE A 456 9.55 -3.96 -24.57
CA PHE A 456 8.31 -4.72 -24.64
C PHE A 456 8.43 -6.00 -25.48
N GLY A 457 9.26 -6.00 -26.53
CA GLY A 457 9.56 -7.20 -27.29
C GLY A 457 10.21 -8.28 -26.45
N CYS A 458 11.28 -7.93 -25.71
CA CYS A 458 11.96 -8.86 -24.80
C CYS A 458 11.04 -9.30 -23.64
N ALA A 459 10.26 -8.39 -23.07
CA ALA A 459 9.32 -8.70 -22.01
C ALA A 459 8.20 -9.66 -22.46
N ALA A 460 7.72 -9.54 -23.69
CA ALA A 460 6.73 -10.45 -24.26
C ALA A 460 7.32 -11.87 -24.42
N VAL A 461 8.52 -11.99 -24.97
CA VAL A 461 9.24 -13.29 -25.11
C VAL A 461 9.48 -13.90 -23.73
N TYR A 462 9.98 -13.11 -22.77
CA TYR A 462 10.19 -13.54 -21.39
C TYR A 462 8.90 -14.07 -20.77
N THR A 463 7.80 -13.34 -20.91
CA THR A 463 6.50 -13.70 -20.35
C THR A 463 6.02 -15.05 -20.89
N VAL A 464 6.11 -15.25 -22.21
CA VAL A 464 5.71 -16.53 -22.85
C VAL A 464 6.56 -17.68 -22.31
N ILE A 465 7.89 -17.53 -22.31
CA ILE A 465 8.81 -18.58 -21.84
C ILE A 465 8.57 -18.88 -20.36
N TYR A 466 8.43 -17.83 -19.52
CA TYR A 466 8.16 -17.99 -18.09
C TYR A 466 6.90 -18.82 -17.84
N PHE A 467 5.78 -18.47 -18.47
CA PHE A 467 4.51 -19.17 -18.24
C PHE A 467 4.52 -20.60 -18.81
N LEU A 468 5.23 -20.86 -19.90
CA LEU A 468 5.45 -22.22 -20.40
C LEU A 468 6.25 -23.08 -19.41
N LEU A 469 7.34 -22.53 -18.86
CA LEU A 469 8.13 -23.22 -17.84
C LEU A 469 7.39 -23.38 -16.53
N ALA A 470 6.67 -22.35 -16.10
CA ALA A 470 5.82 -22.42 -14.90
C ALA A 470 4.72 -23.49 -15.06
N TYR A 471 4.04 -23.56 -16.19
CA TYR A 471 3.06 -24.59 -16.50
C TYR A 471 3.67 -25.99 -16.45
N ARG A 472 4.86 -26.18 -17.02
CA ARG A 472 5.52 -27.50 -17.10
C ARG A 472 6.13 -27.95 -15.78
N PHE A 473 6.79 -27.05 -15.03
CA PHE A 473 7.66 -27.41 -13.91
C PHE A 473 7.19 -26.91 -12.54
N MET A 474 6.42 -25.79 -12.47
CA MET A 474 5.95 -25.25 -11.21
C MET A 474 4.55 -25.73 -10.83
N MET A 475 3.63 -25.83 -11.82
CA MET A 475 2.21 -26.10 -11.56
C MET A 475 1.95 -27.59 -11.33
N ASN A 476 1.18 -27.90 -10.29
CA ASN A 476 0.57 -29.20 -10.06
C ASN A 476 -0.69 -29.37 -10.93
N GLN A 477 -1.28 -30.57 -10.93
CA GLN A 477 -2.47 -30.90 -11.76
C GLN A 477 -3.64 -29.93 -11.49
N TYR A 478 -3.94 -29.69 -10.22
CA TYR A 478 -5.01 -28.77 -9.83
C TYR A 478 -4.78 -27.34 -10.35
N GLU A 479 -3.54 -26.83 -10.24
CA GLU A 479 -3.17 -25.47 -10.70
C GLU A 479 -3.27 -25.35 -12.22
N ARG A 480 -2.82 -26.40 -12.95
CA ARG A 480 -2.97 -26.50 -14.41
C ARG A 480 -4.44 -26.48 -14.83
N ASP A 481 -5.28 -27.28 -14.18
CA ASP A 481 -6.70 -27.33 -14.48
C ASP A 481 -7.37 -25.97 -14.19
N THR A 482 -7.02 -25.32 -13.08
CA THR A 482 -7.54 -23.98 -12.73
C THR A 482 -7.19 -22.92 -13.79
N VAL A 483 -5.99 -22.95 -14.34
CA VAL A 483 -5.57 -22.01 -15.40
C VAL A 483 -6.19 -22.38 -16.75
N MET A 484 -6.29 -23.66 -17.07
CA MET A 484 -6.78 -24.13 -18.39
C MET A 484 -8.29 -23.98 -18.55
N ILE A 485 -9.10 -24.02 -17.48
CA ILE A 485 -10.56 -23.89 -17.57
C ILE A 485 -10.97 -22.56 -18.21
N PRO A 486 -10.50 -21.38 -17.74
CA PRO A 486 -10.81 -20.10 -18.39
C PRO A 486 -10.27 -20.02 -19.82
N VAL A 487 -9.05 -20.51 -20.06
CA VAL A 487 -8.43 -20.50 -21.39
C VAL A 487 -9.25 -21.33 -22.39
N LYS A 488 -9.65 -22.54 -22.01
CA LYS A 488 -10.53 -23.38 -22.83
C LYS A 488 -11.87 -22.70 -23.12
N LYS A 489 -12.50 -22.06 -22.11
CA LYS A 489 -13.75 -21.32 -22.32
C LYS A 489 -13.61 -20.17 -23.31
N VAL A 490 -12.47 -19.45 -23.27
CA VAL A 490 -12.21 -18.35 -24.23
C VAL A 490 -11.95 -18.92 -25.62
N LEU A 491 -11.13 -19.99 -25.75
CA LEU A 491 -10.84 -20.63 -27.03
C LEU A 491 -12.09 -21.25 -27.68
N TYR A 492 -12.98 -21.86 -26.88
CA TYR A 492 -14.30 -22.32 -27.35
C TYR A 492 -15.17 -21.16 -27.84
N LYS A 493 -15.16 -20.02 -27.10
CA LYS A 493 -15.92 -18.83 -27.48
C LYS A 493 -15.40 -18.17 -28.76
N LEU A 494 -14.10 -18.26 -29.01
CA LEU A 494 -13.42 -17.77 -30.22
C LEU A 494 -13.48 -18.78 -31.38
N ARG A 495 -14.15 -19.93 -31.25
CA ARG A 495 -14.20 -21.03 -32.26
C ARG A 495 -12.85 -21.56 -32.72
N ILE A 496 -11.80 -21.41 -31.90
CA ILE A 496 -10.43 -21.90 -32.20
C ILE A 496 -10.29 -23.37 -31.80
N LEU A 497 -11.06 -23.82 -30.80
CA LEU A 497 -11.23 -25.24 -30.46
C LEU A 497 -12.66 -25.64 -30.81
N LYS A 498 -12.79 -26.74 -31.56
CA LYS A 498 -14.05 -27.45 -31.80
C LYS A 498 -14.38 -28.39 -30.64
#